data_68dd50490c2029d2ec00029f29675a55
#
_entry.id   68dd50490c2029d2ec00029f29675a55
#
_cell.length_a   1.000
_cell.length_b   1.000
_cell.length_c   1.000
_cell.angle_alpha   90.00
_cell.angle_beta   90.00
_cell.angle_gamma   90.00
#
_symmetry.space_group_name_H-M   'P 1'
#
loop_
_entity.id
_entity.type
_entity.pdbx_description
1 polymer ?
#
loop_
_entity_poly.entity_id
_entity_poly.type
_entity_poly.pdbx_seq_one_letter_code
_entity_poly.pdbx_strand_id
1 'polypeptide(L)'
;MEEIVNGDKYWYINGKFHREDGPAVEFADGYKEWYLNDKRHREDGPAVEFHDGTKEWWVNDRLLSEEEFTKKAKNKKFTASEKESLKSYGIEVG
;
A
#
# COMPACT_ATOMS: atom_id res chain seq x y z
N MET A 1 -15.86 -5.02 -3.28
CA MET A 1 -17.02 -4.14 -3.15
C MET A 1 -16.58 -2.83 -2.51
N GLU A 2 -16.94 -1.72 -3.11
CA GLU A 2 -16.58 -0.40 -2.62
C GLU A 2 -17.71 0.19 -1.78
N GLU A 3 -17.37 0.83 -0.67
CA GLU A 3 -18.31 1.57 0.16
C GLU A 3 -17.78 2.98 0.39
N ILE A 4 -18.66 3.98 0.27
CA ILE A 4 -18.28 5.38 0.50
C ILE A 4 -19.13 5.93 1.65
N VAL A 5 -18.46 6.42 2.71
CA VAL A 5 -19.11 6.97 3.89
C VAL A 5 -18.50 8.33 4.21
N ASN A 6 -19.27 9.39 4.07
CA ASN A 6 -18.80 10.77 4.35
C ASN A 6 -17.51 11.15 3.60
N GLY A 7 -17.36 10.65 2.36
CA GLY A 7 -16.18 10.91 1.55
C GLY A 7 -15.03 9.94 1.78
N ASP A 8 -15.13 9.07 2.79
CA ASP A 8 -14.14 8.01 3.02
C ASP A 8 -14.54 6.78 2.22
N LYS A 9 -13.56 6.12 1.63
CA LYS A 9 -13.79 4.98 0.74
C LYS A 9 -13.20 3.70 1.33
N TYR A 10 -13.94 2.62 1.20
CA TYR A 10 -13.54 1.31 1.70
C TYR A 10 -13.79 0.25 0.64
N TRP A 11 -12.84 -0.67 0.47
CA TRP A 11 -12.98 -1.79 -0.46
C TRP A 11 -12.91 -3.10 0.31
N TYR A 12 -13.88 -3.99 0.04
CA TYR A 12 -14.03 -5.27 0.71
C TYR A 12 -14.17 -6.39 -0.30
N ILE A 13 -13.64 -7.57 0.07
CA ILE A 13 -13.95 -8.83 -0.59
C ILE A 13 -14.25 -9.83 0.51
N ASN A 14 -15.43 -10.44 0.45
CA ASN A 14 -15.90 -11.40 1.47
C ASN A 14 -15.80 -10.86 2.90
N GLY A 15 -16.18 -9.59 3.09
CA GLY A 15 -16.20 -8.97 4.41
C GLY A 15 -14.84 -8.56 4.95
N LYS A 16 -13.78 -8.69 4.17
CA LYS A 16 -12.43 -8.31 4.56
C LYS A 16 -11.94 -7.15 3.74
N PHE A 17 -11.18 -6.24 4.33
CA PHE A 17 -10.51 -5.20 3.57
C PHE A 17 -9.58 -5.84 2.54
N HIS A 18 -9.79 -5.47 1.28
CA HIS A 18 -9.01 -6.06 0.20
C HIS A 18 -9.11 -5.22 -1.07
N ARG A 19 -7.96 -4.85 -1.62
CA ARG A 19 -7.88 -4.23 -2.93
C ARG A 19 -6.50 -4.47 -3.51
N GLU A 20 -6.43 -4.98 -4.73
CA GLU A 20 -5.15 -5.33 -5.35
C GLU A 20 -4.52 -4.19 -6.12
N ASP A 21 -5.32 -3.27 -6.63
CA ASP A 21 -4.84 -2.19 -7.51
C ASP A 21 -4.82 -0.81 -6.85
N GLY A 22 -4.89 -0.76 -5.54
CA GLY A 22 -4.88 0.51 -4.83
C GLY A 22 -5.11 0.35 -3.34
N PRO A 23 -5.30 1.45 -2.61
CA PRO A 23 -5.58 1.36 -1.17
C PRO A 23 -6.98 0.82 -0.93
N ALA A 24 -7.12 -0.05 0.08
CA ALA A 24 -8.42 -0.60 0.48
C ALA A 24 -9.17 0.36 1.41
N VAL A 25 -8.46 1.29 2.04
CA VAL A 25 -9.04 2.35 2.86
C VAL A 25 -8.46 3.68 2.38
N GLU A 26 -9.34 4.64 2.11
CA GLU A 26 -8.93 5.93 1.58
C GLU A 26 -9.82 7.00 2.19
N PHE A 27 -9.26 7.80 3.11
CA PHE A 27 -10.01 8.86 3.78
C PHE A 27 -10.00 10.15 2.96
N ALA A 28 -11.02 10.96 3.18
CA ALA A 28 -11.17 12.24 2.48
C ALA A 28 -9.99 13.19 2.73
N ASP A 29 -9.29 13.05 3.86
CA ASP A 29 -8.13 13.90 4.20
C ASP A 29 -6.83 13.43 3.54
N GLY A 30 -6.87 12.34 2.77
CA GLY A 30 -5.69 11.81 2.09
C GLY A 30 -5.01 10.62 2.77
N TYR A 31 -5.49 10.21 3.94
CA TYR A 31 -4.97 9.00 4.61
C TYR A 31 -5.33 7.77 3.80
N LYS A 32 -4.38 6.85 3.62
CA LYS A 32 -4.57 5.63 2.81
C LYS A 32 -3.96 4.42 3.49
N GLU A 33 -4.65 3.28 3.36
CA GLU A 33 -4.12 1.99 3.81
C GLU A 33 -4.33 0.94 2.73
N TRP A 34 -3.31 0.14 2.49
CA TRP A 34 -3.36 -1.00 1.56
C TRP A 34 -3.57 -2.29 2.35
N TYR A 35 -4.58 -3.05 1.98
CA TYR A 35 -4.91 -4.33 2.61
C TYR A 35 -5.12 -5.42 1.58
N LEU A 36 -4.67 -6.63 1.90
CA LEU A 36 -5.06 -7.87 1.23
C LEU A 36 -5.56 -8.82 2.30
N ASN A 37 -6.82 -9.23 2.21
CA ASN A 37 -7.47 -10.14 3.18
C ASN A 37 -7.29 -9.69 4.64
N ASP A 38 -7.62 -8.41 4.92
CA ASP A 38 -7.51 -7.78 6.24
C ASP A 38 -6.08 -7.64 6.77
N LYS A 39 -5.08 -7.88 5.94
CA LYS A 39 -3.68 -7.70 6.33
C LYS A 39 -3.09 -6.49 5.62
N ARG A 40 -2.42 -5.63 6.36
CA ARG A 40 -1.69 -4.53 5.73
C ARG A 40 -0.58 -5.11 4.86
N HIS A 41 -0.60 -4.74 3.59
CA HIS A 41 0.33 -5.32 2.63
C HIS A 41 0.43 -4.46 1.38
N ARG A 42 1.66 -4.11 1.01
CA ARG A 42 1.93 -3.49 -0.28
C ARG A 42 3.37 -3.77 -0.65
N GLU A 43 3.62 -4.20 -1.87
CA GLU A 43 4.97 -4.54 -2.33
C GLU A 43 5.60 -3.47 -3.20
N ASP A 44 4.81 -2.57 -3.76
CA ASP A 44 5.32 -1.52 -4.66
C ASP A 44 5.28 -0.13 -4.05
N GLY A 45 5.22 -0.04 -2.73
CA GLY A 45 5.21 1.22 -2.02
C GLY A 45 4.86 1.03 -0.55
N PRO A 46 4.63 2.13 0.17
CA PRO A 46 4.20 2.04 1.56
C PRO A 46 2.76 1.55 1.67
N ALA A 47 2.46 0.74 2.68
CA ALA A 47 1.11 0.21 2.90
C ALA A 47 0.21 1.16 3.69
N VAL A 48 0.79 2.18 4.34
CA VAL A 48 0.04 3.26 5.00
C VAL A 48 0.67 4.58 4.60
N GLU A 49 -0.17 5.52 4.17
CA GLU A 49 0.25 6.89 3.87
C GLU A 49 -0.63 7.85 4.65
N PHE A 50 -0.03 8.68 5.49
CA PHE A 50 -0.75 9.67 6.26
C PHE A 50 -0.91 10.96 5.46
N HIS A 51 -1.91 11.77 5.81
CA HIS A 51 -2.19 13.02 5.10
C HIS A 51 -1.01 14.01 5.11
N ASP A 52 -0.10 13.89 6.08
CA ASP A 52 1.08 14.75 6.20
C ASP A 52 2.30 14.21 5.43
N GLY A 53 2.13 13.11 4.69
CA GLY A 53 3.20 12.50 3.92
C GLY A 53 4.01 11.44 4.67
N THR A 54 3.72 11.22 5.96
CA THR A 54 4.35 10.13 6.71
C THR A 54 3.93 8.79 6.14
N LYS A 55 4.85 7.83 6.11
CA LYS A 55 4.63 6.54 5.47
C LYS A 55 5.01 5.39 6.39
N GLU A 56 4.29 4.26 6.25
CA GLU A 56 4.63 3.01 6.91
C GLU A 56 4.67 1.89 5.87
N TRP A 57 5.67 1.04 5.99
CA TRP A 57 5.93 -0.05 5.05
C TRP A 57 5.52 -1.37 5.69
N TRP A 58 4.46 -2.00 5.16
CA TRP A 58 3.92 -3.24 5.70
C TRP A 58 3.87 -4.32 4.63
N VAL A 59 4.33 -5.51 5.01
CA VAL A 59 4.25 -6.71 4.16
C VAL A 59 3.69 -7.83 5.00
N ASN A 60 2.57 -8.42 4.59
CA ASN A 60 1.88 -9.49 5.30
C ASN A 60 1.65 -9.14 6.78
N ASP A 61 1.11 -7.93 7.02
CA ASP A 61 0.75 -7.45 8.35
C ASP A 61 1.95 -7.24 9.28
N ARG A 62 3.14 -7.15 8.70
CA ARG A 62 4.37 -6.93 9.44
C ARG A 62 4.98 -5.58 9.05
N LEU A 63 5.22 -4.74 10.05
CA LEU A 63 5.83 -3.42 9.86
C LEU A 63 7.33 -3.58 9.59
N LEU A 64 7.80 -2.95 8.53
CA LEU A 64 9.21 -2.93 8.16
C LEU A 64 9.74 -1.51 8.18
N SER A 65 11.05 -1.37 8.40
CA SER A 65 11.71 -0.09 8.14
C SER A 65 11.77 0.13 6.62
N GLU A 66 11.96 1.37 6.20
CA GLU A 66 12.12 1.67 4.78
C GLU A 66 13.32 0.91 4.20
N GLU A 67 14.40 0.79 4.96
CA GLU A 67 15.59 0.05 4.56
C GLU A 67 15.30 -1.43 4.33
N GLU A 68 14.59 -2.07 5.27
CA GLU A 68 14.18 -3.46 5.13
C GLU A 68 13.30 -3.68 3.91
N PHE A 69 12.35 -2.78 3.71
CA PHE A 69 11.45 -2.84 2.55
C PHE A 69 12.24 -2.71 1.25
N THR A 70 13.16 -1.76 1.18
CA THR A 70 13.97 -1.53 0.00
C THR A 70 14.82 -2.75 -0.35
N LYS A 71 15.40 -3.41 0.65
CA LYS A 71 16.17 -4.63 0.43
C LYS A 71 15.30 -5.75 -0.14
N LYS A 72 14.08 -5.92 0.38
CA LYS A 72 13.15 -6.91 -0.14
C LYS A 72 12.77 -6.61 -1.59
N ALA A 73 12.51 -5.35 -1.89
CA ALA A 73 12.12 -4.91 -3.23
C ALA A 73 13.21 -5.21 -4.26
N LYS A 74 14.48 -5.04 -3.88
CA LYS A 74 15.60 -5.28 -4.80
C LYS A 74 15.76 -6.75 -5.19
N ASN A 75 15.20 -7.67 -4.40
CA ASN A 75 15.29 -9.11 -4.66
C ASN A 75 14.04 -9.67 -5.33
N LYS A 76 13.17 -8.81 -5.83
CA LYS A 76 11.90 -9.21 -6.42
C LYS A 76 11.77 -8.67 -7.83
N LYS A 77 11.01 -9.38 -8.68
CA LYS A 77 10.69 -8.90 -10.03
C LYS A 77 9.37 -8.15 -9.99
N PHE A 78 9.34 -7.01 -10.63
CA PHE A 78 8.15 -6.17 -10.70
C PHE A 78 7.78 -5.88 -12.16
N THR A 79 6.51 -5.58 -12.37
CA THR A 79 6.02 -5.10 -13.65
C THR A 79 6.51 -3.66 -13.86
N ALA A 80 6.39 -3.17 -15.10
CA ALA A 80 6.77 -1.78 -15.39
C ALA A 80 5.97 -0.78 -14.55
N SER A 81 4.68 -1.05 -14.34
CA SER A 81 3.82 -0.19 -13.51
C SER A 81 4.27 -0.17 -12.05
N GLU A 82 4.60 -1.34 -11.51
CA GLU A 82 5.10 -1.42 -10.13
C GLU A 82 6.45 -0.73 -9.97
N LYS A 83 7.32 -0.83 -10.96
CA LYS A 83 8.62 -0.14 -10.94
C LYS A 83 8.44 1.38 -10.92
N GLU A 84 7.47 1.89 -11.68
CA GLU A 84 7.15 3.32 -11.66
C GLU A 84 6.64 3.76 -10.30
N SER A 85 5.80 2.94 -9.65
CA SER A 85 5.31 3.21 -8.30
C SER A 85 6.48 3.30 -7.32
N LEU A 86 7.36 2.29 -7.32
CA LEU A 86 8.54 2.26 -6.44
C LEU A 86 9.45 3.47 -6.68
N LYS A 87 9.67 3.82 -7.94
CA LYS A 87 10.49 4.96 -8.31
C LYS A 87 9.94 6.27 -7.76
N SER A 88 8.62 6.41 -7.70
CA SER A 88 7.99 7.61 -7.16
C SER A 88 8.30 7.80 -5.67
N TYR A 89 8.71 6.73 -4.98
CA TYR A 89 9.14 6.77 -3.58
C TYR A 89 10.67 6.75 -3.44
N GLY A 90 11.40 6.89 -4.55
CA GLY A 90 12.85 6.90 -4.53
C GLY A 90 13.49 5.52 -4.49
N ILE A 91 12.74 4.47 -4.76
CA ILE A 91 13.23 3.09 -4.75
C ILE A 91 13.44 2.61 -6.18
N GLU A 92 14.68 2.34 -6.54
CA GLU A 92 15.01 1.82 -7.87
C GLU A 92 15.26 0.31 -7.81
N VAL A 93 14.61 -0.43 -8.70
CA VAL A 93 14.74 -1.87 -8.82
C VAL A 93 15.12 -2.23 -10.25
N GLY A 94 15.89 -3.29 -10.38
CA GLY A 94 16.48 -3.69 -11.64
C GLY A 94 15.54 -4.17 -12.75
#